data_335b1c2d50ef218274512ba1587d98d1
#
_entry.id   335b1c2d50ef218274512ba1587d98d1
#
_cell.length_a   1.000
_cell.length_b   1.000
_cell.length_c   1.000
_cell.angle_alpha   90.00
_cell.angle_beta   90.00
_cell.angle_gamma   90.00
#
_symmetry.space_group_name_H-M   'P 1'
#
loop_
_entity.id
_entity.type
_entity.pdbx_description
1 polymer ?
#
loop_
_entity_poly.entity_id
_entity_poly.type
_entity_poly.pdbx_seq_one_letter_code
_entity_poly.pdbx_strand_id
1 'polypeptide(L)'
;MFLVLSKEKNSPFLMFVLVFLSLESLKKYDEALEAYIPVLMAQARIYWEREHYTMVEKIFRQSAEFCSEHETWKLNVAHVFFMQENKFKEAIHYYEPIITKHEDSIVEVTAIVLANLCVSYIMTSQNEKAEDLMRRIEREEEQIAIENPEKQCFHLCIVNLVIGTLYCAKGNFDFGTFFNCFVCWKINSFLFLTI
;
A
#
# COMPACT_ATOMS: atom_id res chain seq x y z
N MET A 1 21.51 54.99 2.98
CA MET A 1 21.52 53.68 3.66
C MET A 1 20.85 52.57 2.86
N PHE A 2 20.07 52.86 1.83
CA PHE A 2 19.36 51.83 0.99
C PHE A 2 20.19 51.29 -0.19
N LEU A 3 21.32 51.90 -0.53
CA LEU A 3 22.15 51.50 -1.70
C LEU A 3 23.26 50.50 -1.39
N VAL A 4 23.49 50.14 -0.10
CA VAL A 4 24.52 49.18 0.31
C VAL A 4 23.98 47.73 0.27
N LEU A 5 22.66 47.55 0.40
CA LEU A 5 22.02 46.22 0.42
C LEU A 5 21.85 45.55 -0.95
N SER A 6 22.10 46.28 -2.06
CA SER A 6 21.93 45.70 -3.39
C SER A 6 23.15 44.98 -3.94
N LYS A 7 24.33 45.14 -3.34
CA LYS A 7 25.59 44.50 -3.79
C LYS A 7 25.93 43.19 -3.11
N GLU A 8 25.25 42.84 -2.01
CA GLU A 8 25.49 41.59 -1.27
C GLU A 8 24.61 40.41 -1.68
N LYS A 9 23.68 40.59 -2.61
CA LYS A 9 22.75 39.55 -3.03
C LYS A 9 23.41 38.27 -3.64
N ASN A 10 24.68 38.32 -3.98
CA ASN A 10 25.43 37.22 -4.58
C ASN A 10 26.65 36.79 -3.75
N SER A 11 26.68 37.05 -2.45
CA SER A 11 27.77 36.55 -1.60
C SER A 11 27.62 35.02 -1.45
N PRO A 12 28.64 34.20 -1.81
CA PRO A 12 28.64 32.75 -1.58
C PRO A 12 28.30 32.37 -0.15
N PHE A 13 28.70 33.20 0.81
CA PHE A 13 28.38 33.02 2.23
C PHE A 13 26.88 33.20 2.51
N LEU A 14 26.25 34.23 1.93
CA LEU A 14 24.81 34.43 2.10
C LEU A 14 23.99 33.29 1.47
N MET A 15 24.41 32.82 0.28
CA MET A 15 23.81 31.65 -0.36
C MET A 15 23.97 30.41 0.50
N PHE A 16 25.14 30.20 1.09
CA PHE A 16 25.39 29.06 1.99
C PHE A 16 24.50 29.12 3.23
N VAL A 17 24.37 30.28 3.87
CA VAL A 17 23.51 30.50 5.04
C VAL A 17 22.03 30.25 4.70
N LEU A 18 21.55 30.76 3.55
CA LEU A 18 20.17 30.54 3.11
C LEU A 18 19.88 29.08 2.83
N VAL A 19 20.80 28.38 2.18
CA VAL A 19 20.69 26.94 1.92
C VAL A 19 20.67 26.16 3.23
N PHE A 20 21.57 26.49 4.16
CA PHE A 20 21.63 25.84 5.48
C PHE A 20 20.34 26.02 6.28
N LEU A 21 19.80 27.25 6.33
CA LEU A 21 18.52 27.55 7.01
C LEU A 21 17.34 26.83 6.35
N SER A 22 17.35 26.72 5.01
CA SER A 22 16.33 26.00 4.26
C SER A 22 16.38 24.50 4.57
N LEU A 23 17.57 23.91 4.62
CA LEU A 23 17.75 22.49 4.97
C LEU A 23 17.32 22.19 6.42
N GLU A 24 17.64 23.09 7.36
CA GLU A 24 17.22 22.93 8.76
C GLU A 24 15.69 23.04 8.90
N SER A 25 15.06 23.96 8.15
CA SER A 25 13.60 24.11 8.13
C SER A 25 12.92 22.90 7.52
N LEU A 26 13.49 22.33 6.44
CA LEU A 26 12.99 21.12 5.80
C LEU A 26 13.06 19.94 6.77
N LYS A 27 14.20 19.77 7.46
CA LYS A 27 14.35 18.70 8.45
C LYS A 27 13.31 18.80 9.57
N LYS A 28 13.06 20.01 10.09
CA LYS A 28 12.01 20.22 11.11
C LYS A 28 10.61 19.92 10.60
N TYR A 29 10.35 20.20 9.30
CA TYR A 29 9.10 19.85 8.67
C TYR A 29 8.93 18.32 8.57
N ASP A 30 9.96 17.61 8.13
CA ASP A 30 9.94 16.15 8.03
C ASP A 30 9.73 15.50 9.41
N GLU A 31 10.45 15.97 10.44
CA GLU A 31 10.27 15.51 11.83
C GLU A 31 8.84 15.75 12.35
N ALA A 32 8.25 16.89 12.02
CA ALA A 32 6.87 17.22 12.39
C ALA A 32 5.85 16.33 11.64
N LEU A 33 6.11 16.04 10.37
CA LEU A 33 5.28 15.15 9.55
C LEU A 33 5.32 13.73 10.09
N GLU A 34 6.50 13.19 10.38
CA GLU A 34 6.67 11.87 10.99
C GLU A 34 5.95 11.72 12.34
N ALA A 35 5.94 12.78 13.14
CA ALA A 35 5.19 12.81 14.39
C ALA A 35 3.67 12.93 14.20
N TYR A 36 3.22 13.58 13.12
CA TYR A 36 1.81 13.81 12.81
C TYR A 36 1.12 12.56 12.22
N ILE A 37 1.81 11.82 11.36
CA ILE A 37 1.24 10.64 10.68
C ILE A 37 0.61 9.63 11.64
N PRO A 38 1.24 9.21 12.74
CA PRO A 38 0.62 8.29 13.70
C PRO A 38 -0.68 8.83 14.32
N VAL A 39 -0.72 10.15 14.60
CA VAL A 39 -1.91 10.80 15.15
C VAL A 39 -3.05 10.80 14.13
N LEU A 40 -2.74 11.12 12.86
CA LEU A 40 -3.69 11.06 11.75
C LEU A 40 -4.24 9.65 11.57
N MET A 41 -3.38 8.63 11.61
CA MET A 41 -3.79 7.22 11.51
C MET A 41 -4.67 6.80 12.69
N ALA A 42 -4.34 7.20 13.91
CA ALA A 42 -5.16 6.92 15.09
C ALA A 42 -6.55 7.57 14.98
N GLN A 43 -6.64 8.80 14.51
CA GLN A 43 -7.91 9.48 14.27
C GLN A 43 -8.73 8.78 13.17
N ALA A 44 -8.09 8.43 12.05
CA ALA A 44 -8.74 7.72 10.96
C ALA A 44 -9.26 6.35 11.40
N ARG A 45 -8.49 5.63 12.24
CA ARG A 45 -8.86 4.32 12.78
C ARG A 45 -10.16 4.36 13.59
N ILE A 46 -10.39 5.38 14.39
CA ILE A 46 -11.63 5.54 15.19
C ILE A 46 -12.85 5.55 14.28
N TYR A 47 -12.79 6.22 13.13
CA TYR A 47 -13.90 6.25 12.17
C TYR A 47 -13.96 4.96 11.35
N TRP A 48 -12.81 4.37 11.02
CA TRP A 48 -12.72 3.09 10.32
C TRP A 48 -13.41 1.95 11.08
N GLU A 49 -13.13 1.82 12.37
CA GLU A 49 -13.76 0.82 13.25
C GLU A 49 -15.28 0.97 13.37
N ARG A 50 -15.80 2.15 13.02
CA ARG A 50 -17.23 2.45 12.97
C ARG A 50 -17.82 2.38 11.55
N GLU A 51 -17.03 1.90 10.58
CA GLU A 51 -17.41 1.82 9.16
C GLU A 51 -17.79 3.17 8.52
N HIS A 52 -17.35 4.29 9.12
CA HIS A 52 -17.58 5.63 8.61
C HIS A 52 -16.54 6.04 7.56
N TYR A 53 -16.42 5.29 6.45
CA TYR A 53 -15.40 5.46 5.42
C TYR A 53 -15.41 6.85 4.77
N THR A 54 -16.57 7.49 4.65
CA THR A 54 -16.66 8.86 4.13
C THR A 54 -15.97 9.89 5.04
N MET A 55 -16.00 9.68 6.37
CA MET A 55 -15.27 10.52 7.31
C MET A 55 -13.77 10.25 7.26
N VAL A 56 -13.38 8.99 7.11
CA VAL A 56 -11.97 8.61 6.90
C VAL A 56 -11.44 9.26 5.62
N GLU A 57 -12.17 9.17 4.50
CA GLU A 57 -11.80 9.86 3.26
C GLU A 57 -11.64 11.38 3.44
N LYS A 58 -12.55 12.01 4.20
CA LYS A 58 -12.47 13.44 4.48
C LYS A 58 -11.19 13.81 5.23
N ILE A 59 -10.80 13.02 6.23
CA ILE A 59 -9.56 13.21 7.00
C ILE A 59 -8.34 13.12 6.07
N PHE A 60 -8.25 12.08 5.21
CA PHE A 60 -7.17 11.94 4.27
C PHE A 60 -7.15 13.05 3.22
N ARG A 61 -8.31 13.47 2.72
CA ARG A 61 -8.39 14.60 1.78
C ARG A 61 -7.89 15.90 2.39
N GLN A 62 -8.20 16.19 3.66
CA GLN A 62 -7.74 17.38 4.35
C GLN A 62 -6.23 17.36 4.61
N SER A 63 -5.63 16.19 4.80
CA SER A 63 -4.18 16.02 5.01
C SER A 63 -3.37 15.88 3.72
N ALA A 64 -4.02 15.80 2.57
CA ALA A 64 -3.34 15.55 1.28
C ALA A 64 -2.29 16.62 0.93
N GLU A 65 -2.53 17.87 1.30
CA GLU A 65 -1.63 19.00 0.98
C GLU A 65 -0.21 18.78 1.53
N PHE A 66 -0.07 18.12 2.68
CA PHE A 66 1.21 17.94 3.35
C PHE A 66 1.60 16.48 3.59
N CYS A 67 0.66 15.51 3.45
CA CYS A 67 0.93 14.09 3.66
C CYS A 67 0.98 13.28 2.37
N SER A 68 0.62 13.84 1.21
CA SER A 68 0.43 13.08 -0.04
C SER A 68 1.67 12.33 -0.52
N GLU A 69 2.85 12.74 -0.12
CA GLU A 69 4.10 12.05 -0.47
C GLU A 69 4.48 10.92 0.50
N HIS A 70 3.87 10.89 1.68
CA HIS A 70 4.19 9.89 2.69
C HIS A 70 3.61 8.51 2.34
N GLU A 71 4.43 7.46 2.38
CA GLU A 71 4.04 6.11 1.92
C GLU A 71 2.89 5.51 2.75
N THR A 72 2.95 5.64 4.08
CA THR A 72 1.87 5.17 4.96
C THR A 72 0.56 5.88 4.65
N TRP A 73 0.59 7.17 4.32
CA TRP A 73 -0.59 7.91 3.92
C TRP A 73 -1.16 7.38 2.60
N LYS A 74 -0.32 7.21 1.57
CA LYS A 74 -0.72 6.66 0.26
C LYS A 74 -1.36 5.28 0.40
N LEU A 75 -0.76 4.40 1.20
CA LEU A 75 -1.28 3.06 1.45
C LEU A 75 -2.67 3.09 2.10
N ASN A 76 -2.84 3.92 3.13
CA ASN A 76 -4.13 4.01 3.82
C ASN A 76 -5.22 4.64 2.94
N VAL A 77 -4.88 5.62 2.10
CA VAL A 77 -5.80 6.15 1.08
C VAL A 77 -6.26 5.07 0.11
N ALA A 78 -5.33 4.21 -0.35
CA ALA A 78 -5.67 3.08 -1.20
C ALA A 78 -6.69 2.14 -0.52
N HIS A 79 -6.48 1.83 0.77
CA HIS A 79 -7.42 1.01 1.55
C HIS A 79 -8.79 1.68 1.70
N VAL A 80 -8.83 3.00 1.93
CA VAL A 80 -10.10 3.75 2.04
C VAL A 80 -10.88 3.70 0.72
N PHE A 81 -10.21 3.86 -0.41
CA PHE A 81 -10.85 3.75 -1.73
C PHE A 81 -11.29 2.32 -2.03
N PHE A 82 -10.48 1.33 -1.66
CA PHE A 82 -10.82 -0.08 -1.82
C PHE A 82 -12.12 -0.46 -1.08
N MET A 83 -12.32 0.04 0.15
CA MET A 83 -13.55 -0.20 0.92
C MET A 83 -14.79 0.49 0.36
N GLN A 84 -14.61 1.39 -0.59
CA GLN A 84 -15.72 2.02 -1.31
C GLN A 84 -15.87 1.35 -2.67
N GLU A 85 -16.85 0.46 -2.81
CA GLU A 85 -17.04 -0.42 -3.98
C GLU A 85 -17.04 0.26 -5.35
N ASN A 86 -17.28 1.57 -5.39
CA ASN A 86 -17.29 2.36 -6.63
C ASN A 86 -15.95 3.03 -6.95
N LYS A 87 -14.90 2.86 -6.11
CA LYS A 87 -13.61 3.56 -6.21
C LYS A 87 -12.41 2.64 -6.43
N PHE A 88 -12.61 1.47 -7.03
CA PHE A 88 -11.51 0.55 -7.31
C PHE A 88 -10.46 1.11 -8.26
N LYS A 89 -10.81 2.00 -9.18
CA LYS A 89 -9.85 2.66 -10.08
C LYS A 89 -8.91 3.58 -9.32
N GLU A 90 -9.44 4.33 -8.37
CA GLU A 90 -8.68 5.19 -7.47
C GLU A 90 -7.79 4.35 -6.56
N ALA A 91 -8.29 3.23 -6.02
CA ALA A 91 -7.49 2.31 -5.22
C ALA A 91 -6.28 1.76 -6.03
N ILE A 92 -6.49 1.35 -7.28
CA ILE A 92 -5.42 0.89 -8.18
C ILE A 92 -4.34 1.98 -8.33
N HIS A 93 -4.75 3.22 -8.56
CA HIS A 93 -3.82 4.34 -8.74
C HIS A 93 -2.84 4.51 -7.56
N TYR A 94 -3.29 4.21 -6.34
CA TYR A 94 -2.44 4.29 -5.15
C TYR A 94 -1.69 2.99 -4.83
N TYR A 95 -2.25 1.81 -5.17
CA TYR A 95 -1.57 0.53 -4.95
C TYR A 95 -0.46 0.25 -5.96
N GLU A 96 -0.67 0.53 -7.26
CA GLU A 96 0.32 0.22 -8.32
C GLU A 96 1.71 0.81 -8.03
N PRO A 97 1.88 2.09 -7.63
CA PRO A 97 3.19 2.65 -7.34
C PRO A 97 3.91 1.96 -6.17
N ILE A 98 3.16 1.47 -5.17
CA ILE A 98 3.73 0.76 -4.03
C ILE A 98 4.36 -0.56 -4.50
N ILE A 99 3.65 -1.29 -5.37
CA ILE A 99 4.11 -2.57 -5.90
C ILE A 99 5.25 -2.40 -6.90
N THR A 100 5.22 -1.33 -7.72
CA THR A 100 6.30 -1.03 -8.66
C THR A 100 7.63 -0.75 -7.96
N LYS A 101 7.59 -0.17 -6.75
CA LYS A 101 8.82 0.02 -5.95
C LYS A 101 9.45 -1.31 -5.49
N HIS A 102 8.66 -2.36 -5.37
CA HIS A 102 9.07 -3.70 -4.96
C HIS A 102 9.07 -4.68 -6.15
N GLU A 103 9.43 -4.20 -7.35
CA GLU A 103 9.39 -5.00 -8.56
C GLU A 103 10.31 -6.21 -8.50
N ASP A 104 11.45 -6.08 -7.83
CA ASP A 104 12.45 -7.13 -7.63
C ASP A 104 12.12 -8.10 -6.48
N SER A 105 11.22 -7.73 -5.57
CA SER A 105 10.81 -8.56 -4.41
C SER A 105 9.37 -8.26 -4.01
N ILE A 106 8.43 -8.85 -4.76
CA ILE A 106 7.00 -8.56 -4.57
C ILE A 106 6.45 -9.11 -3.24
N VAL A 107 7.06 -10.16 -2.71
CA VAL A 107 6.68 -10.75 -1.41
C VAL A 107 7.13 -9.93 -0.19
N GLU A 108 7.86 -8.82 -0.40
CA GLU A 108 8.10 -7.82 0.65
C GLU A 108 6.86 -6.94 0.86
N VAL A 109 6.00 -6.83 -0.14
CA VAL A 109 4.71 -6.16 -0.01
C VAL A 109 3.75 -7.05 0.76
N THR A 110 3.02 -6.49 1.72
CA THR A 110 2.08 -7.28 2.52
C THR A 110 1.02 -7.95 1.64
N ALA A 111 0.71 -9.20 1.93
CA ALA A 111 -0.22 -10.03 1.15
C ALA A 111 -1.60 -9.38 0.97
N ILE A 112 -2.07 -8.61 1.96
CA ILE A 112 -3.36 -7.92 1.86
C ILE A 112 -3.36 -6.79 0.82
N VAL A 113 -2.24 -6.11 0.62
CA VAL A 113 -2.09 -5.08 -0.42
C VAL A 113 -2.16 -5.71 -1.80
N LEU A 114 -1.45 -6.84 -1.99
CA LEU A 114 -1.48 -7.60 -3.23
C LEU A 114 -2.88 -8.14 -3.52
N ALA A 115 -3.56 -8.69 -2.51
CA ALA A 115 -4.93 -9.18 -2.62
C ALA A 115 -5.91 -8.06 -3.01
N ASN A 116 -5.83 -6.91 -2.34
CA ASN A 116 -6.70 -5.77 -2.63
C ASN A 116 -6.47 -5.22 -4.05
N LEU A 117 -5.21 -5.21 -4.53
CA LEU A 117 -4.94 -4.81 -5.90
C LEU A 117 -5.49 -5.83 -6.91
N CYS A 118 -5.30 -7.15 -6.68
CA CYS A 118 -5.89 -8.18 -7.53
C CYS A 118 -7.41 -8.04 -7.62
N VAL A 119 -8.08 -7.86 -6.48
CA VAL A 119 -9.53 -7.63 -6.44
C VAL A 119 -9.91 -6.37 -7.20
N SER A 120 -9.17 -5.28 -7.02
CA SER A 120 -9.43 -4.01 -7.72
C SER A 120 -9.29 -4.17 -9.24
N TYR A 121 -8.32 -4.94 -9.72
CA TYR A 121 -8.18 -5.29 -11.13
C TYR A 121 -9.38 -6.10 -11.64
N ILE A 122 -9.79 -7.14 -10.91
CA ILE A 122 -10.96 -7.98 -11.27
C ILE A 122 -12.24 -7.13 -11.33
N MET A 123 -12.44 -6.26 -10.33
CA MET A 123 -13.62 -5.38 -10.25
C MET A 123 -13.68 -4.32 -11.34
N THR A 124 -12.53 -3.99 -11.93
CA THR A 124 -12.41 -3.04 -13.05
C THR A 124 -12.22 -3.74 -14.40
N SER A 125 -12.43 -5.07 -14.47
CA SER A 125 -12.29 -5.91 -15.69
C SER A 125 -10.88 -5.94 -16.27
N GLN A 126 -9.85 -5.72 -15.44
CA GLN A 126 -8.43 -5.83 -15.80
C GLN A 126 -7.87 -7.20 -15.41
N ASN A 127 -8.54 -8.29 -15.84
CA ASN A 127 -8.22 -9.65 -15.40
C ASN A 127 -6.80 -10.09 -15.75
N GLU A 128 -6.28 -9.67 -16.91
CA GLU A 128 -4.90 -9.98 -17.34
C GLU A 128 -3.86 -9.44 -16.33
N LYS A 129 -4.07 -8.22 -15.83
CA LYS A 129 -3.17 -7.66 -14.81
C LYS A 129 -3.26 -8.41 -13.47
N ALA A 130 -4.44 -8.86 -13.09
CA ALA A 130 -4.62 -9.67 -11.90
C ALA A 130 -3.88 -11.01 -12.02
N GLU A 131 -4.03 -11.69 -13.16
CA GLU A 131 -3.31 -12.95 -13.45
C GLU A 131 -1.80 -12.76 -13.44
N ASP A 132 -1.30 -11.71 -14.08
CA ASP A 132 0.15 -11.42 -14.11
C ASP A 132 0.72 -11.17 -12.72
N LEU A 133 -0.02 -10.45 -11.89
CA LEU A 133 0.37 -10.22 -10.50
C LEU A 133 0.41 -11.53 -9.72
N MET A 134 -0.61 -12.38 -9.85
CA MET A 134 -0.65 -13.70 -9.18
C MET A 134 0.49 -14.61 -9.64
N ARG A 135 0.79 -14.66 -10.95
CA ARG A 135 1.92 -15.45 -11.49
C ARG A 135 3.28 -14.93 -11.01
N ARG A 136 3.41 -13.62 -10.76
CA ARG A 136 4.63 -13.06 -10.18
C ARG A 136 4.79 -13.49 -8.73
N ILE A 137 3.74 -13.44 -7.94
CA ILE A 137 3.74 -13.89 -6.54
C ILE A 137 4.12 -15.38 -6.47
N GLU A 138 3.48 -16.22 -7.30
CA GLU A 138 3.72 -17.65 -7.35
C GLU A 138 5.19 -17.98 -7.65
N ARG A 139 5.76 -17.36 -8.70
CA ARG A 139 7.16 -17.58 -9.08
C ARG A 139 8.14 -17.18 -7.98
N GLU A 140 7.89 -16.08 -7.32
CA GLU A 140 8.79 -15.62 -6.25
C GLU A 140 8.64 -16.47 -4.98
N GLU A 141 7.43 -16.90 -4.60
CA GLU A 141 7.23 -17.85 -3.51
C GLU A 141 7.92 -19.20 -3.79
N GLU A 142 7.84 -19.70 -5.03
CA GLU A 142 8.54 -20.93 -5.44
C GLU A 142 10.06 -20.78 -5.36
N GLN A 143 10.60 -19.64 -5.81
CA GLN A 143 12.02 -19.36 -5.73
C GLN A 143 12.50 -19.30 -4.28
N ILE A 144 11.78 -18.59 -3.41
CA ILE A 144 12.09 -18.51 -1.98
C ILE A 144 12.04 -19.90 -1.33
N ALA A 145 11.06 -20.73 -1.68
CA ALA A 145 10.95 -22.08 -1.15
C ALA A 145 12.13 -22.99 -1.56
N ILE A 146 12.72 -22.74 -2.74
CA ILE A 146 13.92 -23.46 -3.19
C ILE A 146 15.18 -22.95 -2.47
N GLU A 147 15.33 -21.63 -2.35
CA GLU A 147 16.52 -21.00 -1.75
C GLU A 147 16.56 -21.13 -0.23
N ASN A 148 15.40 -21.05 0.40
CA ASN A 148 15.26 -21.12 1.86
C ASN A 148 13.98 -21.88 2.26
N PRO A 149 14.04 -23.23 2.36
CA PRO A 149 12.88 -24.06 2.68
C PRO A 149 12.23 -23.77 4.04
N GLU A 150 12.94 -23.10 4.94
CA GLU A 150 12.40 -22.72 6.25
C GLU A 150 11.57 -21.43 6.20
N LYS A 151 11.80 -20.61 5.17
CA LYS A 151 11.06 -19.35 4.98
C LYS A 151 9.74 -19.64 4.27
N GLN A 152 8.64 -19.52 5.02
CA GLN A 152 7.31 -19.76 4.50
C GLN A 152 6.68 -18.45 4.03
N CYS A 153 6.19 -18.44 2.78
CA CYS A 153 5.43 -17.35 2.20
C CYS A 153 3.99 -17.80 1.95
N PHE A 154 3.01 -16.98 2.29
CA PHE A 154 1.59 -17.27 2.16
C PHE A 154 0.82 -16.24 1.35
N HIS A 155 1.51 -15.40 0.57
CA HIS A 155 0.91 -14.31 -0.17
C HIS A 155 -0.11 -14.83 -1.18
N LEU A 156 0.26 -15.83 -1.97
CA LEU A 156 -0.64 -16.44 -2.94
C LEU A 156 -1.86 -17.09 -2.29
N CYS A 157 -1.69 -17.72 -1.11
CA CYS A 157 -2.81 -18.25 -0.36
C CYS A 157 -3.80 -17.18 0.06
N ILE A 158 -3.30 -16.05 0.59
CA ILE A 158 -4.13 -14.93 1.04
C ILE A 158 -4.84 -14.29 -0.16
N VAL A 159 -4.13 -14.07 -1.27
CA VAL A 159 -4.71 -13.53 -2.50
C VAL A 159 -5.85 -14.43 -3.00
N ASN A 160 -5.62 -15.73 -3.08
CA ASN A 160 -6.64 -16.70 -3.51
C ASN A 160 -7.84 -16.73 -2.55
N LEU A 161 -7.61 -16.66 -1.23
CA LEU A 161 -8.68 -16.62 -0.24
C LEU A 161 -9.58 -15.39 -0.44
N VAL A 162 -8.98 -14.21 -0.61
CA VAL A 162 -9.73 -12.96 -0.80
C VAL A 162 -10.50 -12.98 -2.12
N ILE A 163 -9.90 -13.47 -3.22
CA ILE A 163 -10.57 -13.62 -4.50
C ILE A 163 -11.73 -14.65 -4.39
N GLY A 164 -11.48 -15.78 -3.72
CA GLY A 164 -12.51 -16.80 -3.50
C GLY A 164 -13.72 -16.27 -2.73
N THR A 165 -13.48 -15.49 -1.67
CA THR A 165 -14.56 -14.85 -0.89
C THR A 165 -15.33 -13.84 -1.73
N LEU A 166 -14.65 -13.08 -2.60
CA LEU A 166 -15.30 -12.16 -3.54
C LEU A 166 -16.25 -12.89 -4.50
N TYR A 167 -15.83 -14.01 -5.08
CA TYR A 167 -16.67 -14.80 -5.98
C TYR A 167 -17.86 -15.41 -5.24
N CYS A 168 -17.67 -15.92 -4.02
CA CYS A 168 -18.76 -16.39 -3.17
C CYS A 168 -19.78 -15.28 -2.86
N ALA A 169 -19.31 -14.10 -2.50
CA ALA A 169 -20.16 -12.95 -2.21
C ALA A 169 -20.99 -12.51 -3.43
N LYS A 170 -20.48 -12.74 -4.64
CA LYS A 170 -21.19 -12.49 -5.91
C LYS A 170 -22.09 -13.65 -6.36
N GLY A 171 -22.23 -14.71 -5.57
CA GLY A 171 -23.05 -15.87 -5.88
C GLY A 171 -22.41 -16.87 -6.84
N ASN A 172 -21.13 -16.71 -7.16
CA ASN A 172 -20.36 -17.66 -7.95
C ASN A 172 -19.63 -18.66 -7.04
N PHE A 173 -20.39 -19.56 -6.46
CA PHE A 173 -19.89 -20.50 -5.45
C PHE A 173 -18.91 -21.55 -6.01
N ASP A 174 -19.04 -21.96 -7.26
CA ASP A 174 -18.13 -22.93 -7.87
C ASP A 174 -16.70 -22.39 -7.92
N PHE A 175 -16.53 -21.17 -8.42
CA PHE A 175 -15.24 -20.49 -8.43
C PHE A 175 -14.74 -20.15 -7.03
N GLY A 176 -15.63 -19.63 -6.17
CA GLY A 176 -15.27 -19.30 -4.78
C GLY A 176 -14.79 -20.52 -4.01
N THR A 177 -15.47 -21.65 -4.16
CA THR A 177 -15.10 -22.93 -3.48
C THR A 177 -13.76 -23.45 -4.00
N PHE A 178 -13.50 -23.35 -5.30
CA PHE A 178 -12.21 -23.76 -5.89
C PHE A 178 -11.04 -23.03 -5.25
N PHE A 179 -11.09 -21.69 -5.19
CA PHE A 179 -10.06 -20.87 -4.59
C PHE A 179 -9.91 -21.15 -3.08
N ASN A 180 -11.00 -21.25 -2.34
CA ASN A 180 -10.96 -21.54 -0.90
C ASN A 180 -10.42 -22.96 -0.61
N CYS A 181 -10.75 -23.95 -1.43
CA CYS A 181 -10.24 -25.31 -1.31
C CYS A 181 -8.72 -25.39 -1.56
N PHE A 182 -8.22 -24.65 -2.55
CA PHE A 182 -6.78 -24.57 -2.82
C PHE A 182 -6.01 -23.97 -1.63
N VAL A 183 -6.54 -22.92 -1.01
CA VAL A 183 -5.98 -22.31 0.20
C VAL A 183 -5.99 -23.31 1.38
N CYS A 184 -7.11 -23.97 1.62
CA CYS A 184 -7.23 -24.98 2.68
C CYS A 184 -6.27 -26.16 2.46
N TRP A 185 -6.09 -26.60 1.21
CA TRP A 185 -5.15 -27.68 0.88
C TRP A 185 -3.69 -27.25 1.15
N LYS A 186 -3.30 -26.06 0.73
CA LYS A 186 -1.94 -25.54 0.95
C LYS A 186 -1.64 -25.29 2.44
N ILE A 187 -2.62 -24.82 3.22
CA ILE A 187 -2.49 -24.65 4.68
C ILE A 187 -2.43 -26.01 5.38
N ASN A 188 -3.27 -26.98 5.01
CA ASN A 188 -3.28 -28.32 5.61
C ASN A 188 -2.03 -29.14 5.27
N SER A 189 -1.50 -29.05 4.05
CA SER A 189 -0.24 -29.73 3.72
C SER A 189 0.93 -29.21 4.56
N PHE A 190 0.79 -28.03 5.10
CA PHE A 190 1.77 -27.36 5.94
C PHE A 190 1.70 -27.81 7.42
N LEU A 191 0.48 -27.94 7.97
CA LEU A 191 0.26 -28.44 9.33
C LEU A 191 0.71 -29.89 9.49
N PHE A 192 0.71 -30.67 8.41
CA PHE A 192 1.21 -32.07 8.44
C PHE A 192 2.74 -32.21 8.42
N LEU A 193 3.48 -31.16 8.04
CA LEU A 193 4.96 -31.16 8.02
C LEU A 193 5.58 -30.63 9.32
N THR A 194 4.78 -30.14 10.25
CA THR A 194 5.23 -29.54 11.53
C THR A 194 4.91 -30.45 12.76
N ILE A 195 4.47 -31.67 12.54
CA ILE A 195 4.38 -32.76 13.57
C ILE A 195 5.44 -33.81 13.25
#